data_2bb7ec9b7371467f15ac2d87f424a3dd
#
_entry.id   2bb7ec9b7371467f15ac2d87f424a3dd
#
_cell.length_a   1.000
_cell.length_b   1.000
_cell.length_c   1.000
_cell.angle_alpha   90.00
_cell.angle_beta   90.00
_cell.angle_gamma   90.00
#
_symmetry.space_group_name_H-M   'P 1'
#
loop_
_entity.id
_entity.type
_entity.pdbx_description
1 polymer ?
#
loop_
_entity_poly.entity_id
_entity_poly.type
_entity_poly.pdbx_seq_one_letter_code
_entity_poly.pdbx_strand_id
1 'polypeptide(L)'
;MITYILPTRDRPERLALTLGALGNLKGHPVSSPQDPGEVLIVDNASKFPATAPEKLANGLRVRVLHRATNEGAASRNIAVQNADPRSEWVVMLDDDSYPCDTGFIRRLGKAPQDVAAVSADIYLPGMSRRESGGLPEVFIGCGVAIRRQVFLDLNGYDPAFNYYAEEYDLAARMILAGYRIAFDPWFRVEHHKVAANRDMNTILARLVRNNGWVMQRYAPADMRRAQIREQRTRYRQISQKENARRGFTEGLLELRKTIRAQKRTPMSRQLFDRFTGLSYAREALQSAYTTKPFRTVQLIDEGKNGWVIRKALAELNVTILPTPHSPLPTPDCLVIGSMSPGPMLDAFERRTLLNPAGSPQRILAPWTAITRKPAAGSDILTGGATKVA
;
A
#
# COMPACT_ATOMS: atom_id res chain seq x y z
N MET A 1 -12.89 9.46 17.46
CA MET A 1 -13.12 8.00 17.59
C MET A 1 -12.51 7.27 16.42
N ILE A 2 -12.11 6.00 16.59
CA ILE A 2 -11.57 5.12 15.54
C ILE A 2 -12.35 3.81 15.52
N THR A 3 -12.64 3.31 14.31
CA THR A 3 -13.19 1.97 14.09
C THR A 3 -12.14 1.09 13.40
N TYR A 4 -11.80 -0.05 14.01
CA TYR A 4 -11.00 -1.09 13.37
C TYR A 4 -11.91 -2.01 12.56
N ILE A 5 -11.51 -2.38 11.35
CA ILE A 5 -12.29 -3.22 10.43
C ILE A 5 -11.48 -4.47 10.08
N LEU A 6 -12.02 -5.64 10.39
CA LEU A 6 -11.40 -6.95 10.20
C LEU A 6 -12.34 -7.88 9.42
N PRO A 7 -12.13 -8.10 8.13
CA PRO A 7 -12.79 -9.22 7.45
C PRO A 7 -12.15 -10.54 7.87
N THR A 8 -12.95 -11.56 8.05
CA THR A 8 -12.48 -12.92 8.34
C THR A 8 -13.29 -13.95 7.56
N ARG A 9 -12.68 -15.10 7.28
CA ARG A 9 -13.38 -16.27 6.73
C ARG A 9 -12.66 -17.56 7.09
N ASP A 10 -13.37 -18.46 7.79
CA ASP A 10 -12.86 -19.80 8.14
C ASP A 10 -11.51 -19.78 8.88
N ARG A 11 -11.25 -18.76 9.74
CA ARG A 11 -9.95 -18.53 10.43
C ARG A 11 -10.13 -18.11 11.89
N PRO A 12 -10.91 -18.84 12.72
CA PRO A 12 -11.25 -18.42 14.09
C PRO A 12 -10.03 -18.23 14.98
N GLU A 13 -8.99 -19.08 14.86
CA GLU A 13 -7.78 -18.98 15.68
C GLU A 13 -6.98 -17.72 15.36
N ARG A 14 -6.90 -17.32 14.08
CA ARG A 14 -6.23 -16.10 13.66
C ARG A 14 -6.95 -14.86 14.14
N LEU A 15 -8.27 -14.85 13.97
CA LEU A 15 -9.11 -13.80 14.48
C LEU A 15 -8.93 -13.63 16.00
N ALA A 16 -8.94 -14.72 16.76
CA ALA A 16 -8.75 -14.67 18.22
C ALA A 16 -7.39 -14.08 18.62
N LEU A 17 -6.31 -14.46 17.94
CA LEU A 17 -4.97 -13.89 18.17
C LEU A 17 -4.92 -12.39 17.86
N THR A 18 -5.52 -11.96 16.75
CA THR A 18 -5.58 -10.56 16.35
C THR A 18 -6.42 -9.73 17.34
N LEU A 19 -7.56 -10.25 17.80
CA LEU A 19 -8.37 -9.59 18.82
C LEU A 19 -7.64 -9.50 20.17
N GLY A 20 -6.88 -10.52 20.55
CA GLY A 20 -6.01 -10.49 21.72
C GLY A 20 -4.93 -9.42 21.61
N ALA A 21 -4.27 -9.31 20.46
CA ALA A 21 -3.27 -8.28 20.21
C ALA A 21 -3.87 -6.86 20.26
N LEU A 22 -5.02 -6.65 19.60
CA LEU A 22 -5.75 -5.37 19.67
C LEU A 22 -6.16 -5.03 21.10
N GLY A 23 -6.61 -6.02 21.88
CA GLY A 23 -7.00 -5.84 23.29
C GLY A 23 -5.84 -5.48 24.23
N ASN A 24 -4.61 -5.82 23.83
CA ASN A 24 -3.38 -5.51 24.57
C ASN A 24 -2.78 -4.15 24.23
N LEU A 25 -3.31 -3.42 23.24
CA LEU A 25 -2.83 -2.08 22.89
C LEU A 25 -3.02 -1.11 24.05
N LYS A 26 -1.89 -0.62 24.59
CA LYS A 26 -1.87 0.37 25.69
C LYS A 26 -2.09 1.79 25.12
N GLY A 27 -2.73 2.65 25.94
CA GLY A 27 -2.91 4.07 25.59
C GLY A 27 -3.93 4.30 24.48
N HIS A 28 -4.77 3.31 24.17
CA HIS A 28 -5.92 3.52 23.31
C HIS A 28 -6.83 4.56 23.97
N PRO A 29 -7.37 5.57 23.24
CA PRO A 29 -8.22 6.62 23.82
C PRO A 29 -9.58 6.13 24.38
N VAL A 30 -9.69 4.85 24.65
CA VAL A 30 -10.81 4.20 25.37
C VAL A 30 -10.94 4.67 26.82
N SER A 31 -9.94 5.40 27.33
CA SER A 31 -10.00 5.98 28.68
C SER A 31 -11.07 7.07 28.83
N SER A 32 -11.72 7.49 27.78
CA SER A 32 -12.94 8.28 27.83
C SER A 32 -14.17 7.38 27.71
N PRO A 33 -15.05 7.31 28.71
CA PRO A 33 -16.33 6.59 28.60
C PRO A 33 -17.19 7.05 27.42
N GLN A 34 -16.88 8.23 26.84
CA GLN A 34 -17.62 8.87 25.77
C GLN A 34 -17.09 8.52 24.39
N ASP A 35 -15.89 7.91 24.27
CA ASP A 35 -15.28 7.53 22.99
C ASP A 35 -14.53 6.20 23.09
N PRO A 36 -15.24 5.08 23.24
CA PRO A 36 -14.61 3.79 23.53
C PRO A 36 -13.91 3.15 22.32
N GLY A 37 -13.99 3.70 21.11
CA GLY A 37 -13.55 3.01 19.91
C GLY A 37 -14.30 1.69 19.68
N GLU A 38 -14.16 1.10 18.50
CA GLU A 38 -14.80 -0.18 18.20
C GLU A 38 -13.98 -1.03 17.22
N VAL A 39 -14.27 -2.31 17.24
CA VAL A 39 -13.81 -3.31 16.25
C VAL A 39 -15.03 -3.87 15.55
N LEU A 40 -15.09 -3.74 14.23
CA LEU A 40 -16.10 -4.37 13.39
C LEU A 40 -15.46 -5.54 12.65
N ILE A 41 -15.94 -6.73 12.95
CA ILE A 41 -15.54 -7.96 12.26
C ILE A 41 -16.59 -8.24 11.19
N VAL A 42 -16.14 -8.49 9.95
CA VAL A 42 -17.04 -8.97 8.90
C VAL A 42 -16.75 -10.44 8.65
N ASP A 43 -17.65 -11.28 9.09
CA ASP A 43 -17.64 -12.70 8.76
C ASP A 43 -18.11 -12.88 7.30
N ASN A 44 -17.14 -13.11 6.42
CA ASN A 44 -17.34 -13.13 4.98
C ASN A 44 -17.78 -14.52 4.47
N ALA A 45 -18.90 -15.01 5.03
CA ALA A 45 -19.48 -16.32 4.79
C ALA A 45 -18.57 -17.49 5.21
N SER A 46 -18.16 -17.51 6.48
CA SER A 46 -17.50 -18.66 7.07
C SER A 46 -18.42 -19.87 7.15
N LYS A 47 -17.85 -21.06 7.04
CA LYS A 47 -18.58 -22.33 7.21
C LYS A 47 -19.19 -22.45 8.61
N PHE A 48 -18.45 -21.99 9.63
CA PHE A 48 -18.95 -21.81 10.99
C PHE A 48 -18.90 -20.31 11.31
N PRO A 49 -20.02 -19.71 11.76
CA PRO A 49 -20.07 -18.28 12.04
C PRO A 49 -18.97 -17.83 12.98
N ALA A 50 -18.28 -16.75 12.61
CA ALA A 50 -17.27 -16.16 13.47
C ALA A 50 -17.90 -15.63 14.77
N THR A 51 -17.20 -15.83 15.88
CA THR A 51 -17.58 -15.34 17.19
C THR A 51 -16.49 -14.46 17.77
N ALA A 52 -16.87 -13.51 18.63
CA ALA A 52 -15.94 -12.62 19.32
C ALA A 52 -16.52 -12.18 20.66
N PRO A 53 -15.70 -11.77 21.64
CA PRO A 53 -16.19 -11.14 22.87
C PRO A 53 -16.85 -9.80 22.57
N GLU A 54 -17.83 -9.35 23.36
CA GLU A 54 -18.46 -8.03 23.20
C GLU A 54 -17.50 -6.86 23.42
N LYS A 55 -16.46 -7.07 24.25
CA LYS A 55 -15.40 -6.09 24.54
C LYS A 55 -14.03 -6.77 24.61
N LEU A 56 -13.00 -6.07 24.15
CA LEU A 56 -11.61 -6.46 24.35
C LEU A 56 -11.08 -6.00 25.72
N ALA A 57 -9.92 -6.52 26.12
CA ALA A 57 -9.31 -6.21 27.42
C ALA A 57 -9.08 -4.71 27.67
N ASN A 58 -8.82 -3.94 26.63
CA ASN A 58 -8.67 -2.48 26.69
C ASN A 58 -10.00 -1.71 26.58
N GLY A 59 -11.15 -2.39 26.57
CA GLY A 59 -12.48 -1.77 26.53
C GLY A 59 -13.04 -1.49 25.14
N LEU A 60 -12.32 -1.75 24.06
CA LEU A 60 -12.85 -1.65 22.68
C LEU A 60 -14.10 -2.53 22.52
N ARG A 61 -15.20 -1.95 22.05
CA ARG A 61 -16.42 -2.71 21.75
C ARG A 61 -16.20 -3.53 20.48
N VAL A 62 -16.74 -4.74 20.45
CA VAL A 62 -16.65 -5.63 19.28
C VAL A 62 -18.04 -5.97 18.78
N ARG A 63 -18.22 -5.91 17.46
CA ARG A 63 -19.42 -6.38 16.78
C ARG A 63 -19.05 -7.26 15.59
N VAL A 64 -19.80 -8.34 15.39
CA VAL A 64 -19.64 -9.24 14.24
C VAL A 64 -20.79 -9.02 13.27
N LEU A 65 -20.47 -8.79 12.00
CA LEU A 65 -21.41 -8.64 10.89
C LEU A 65 -21.29 -9.87 9.99
N HIS A 66 -22.28 -10.75 10.03
CA HIS A 66 -22.29 -11.97 9.22
C HIS A 66 -22.78 -11.69 7.80
N ARG A 67 -22.09 -12.25 6.81
CA ARG A 67 -22.47 -12.18 5.40
C ARG A 67 -22.90 -13.55 4.90
N ALA A 68 -23.92 -13.57 4.03
CA ALA A 68 -24.40 -14.82 3.40
C ALA A 68 -23.48 -15.30 2.27
N THR A 69 -22.69 -14.39 1.68
CA THR A 69 -21.79 -14.68 0.55
C THR A 69 -20.42 -14.08 0.80
N ASN A 70 -19.38 -14.69 0.22
CA ASN A 70 -18.02 -14.11 0.24
C ASN A 70 -17.92 -12.96 -0.78
N GLU A 71 -17.87 -11.74 -0.26
CA GLU A 71 -17.80 -10.50 -1.06
C GLU A 71 -16.34 -10.04 -1.31
N GLY A 72 -15.36 -10.86 -0.95
CA GLY A 72 -13.96 -10.50 -1.08
C GLY A 72 -13.58 -9.27 -0.23
N ALA A 73 -12.72 -8.41 -0.75
CA ALA A 73 -12.30 -7.19 -0.07
C ALA A 73 -13.45 -6.19 0.15
N ALA A 74 -14.48 -6.23 -0.72
CA ALA A 74 -15.65 -5.35 -0.64
C ALA A 74 -16.52 -5.59 0.61
N SER A 75 -16.35 -6.72 1.32
CA SER A 75 -16.98 -6.95 2.62
C SER A 75 -16.67 -5.82 3.62
N ARG A 76 -15.53 -5.13 3.50
CA ARG A 76 -15.19 -3.95 4.30
C ARG A 76 -16.15 -2.76 4.10
N ASN A 77 -16.83 -2.67 2.94
CA ASN A 77 -17.81 -1.61 2.68
C ASN A 77 -18.94 -1.64 3.71
N ILE A 78 -19.44 -2.85 4.01
CA ILE A 78 -20.50 -3.05 5.00
C ILE A 78 -20.03 -2.63 6.40
N ALA A 79 -18.79 -2.95 6.76
CA ALA A 79 -18.24 -2.53 8.04
C ALA A 79 -18.19 -0.99 8.14
N VAL A 80 -17.71 -0.29 7.11
CA VAL A 80 -17.64 1.18 7.14
C VAL A 80 -19.02 1.82 7.20
N GLN A 81 -20.01 1.26 6.51
CA GLN A 81 -21.42 1.71 6.59
C GLN A 81 -22.00 1.54 7.98
N ASN A 82 -21.61 0.48 8.72
CA ASN A 82 -22.05 0.17 10.05
C ASN A 82 -21.15 0.73 11.17
N ALA A 83 -20.04 1.38 10.81
CA ALA A 83 -19.15 2.02 11.78
C ALA A 83 -19.86 3.17 12.51
N ASP A 84 -19.51 3.38 13.78
CA ASP A 84 -20.04 4.49 14.56
C ASP A 84 -19.88 5.80 13.79
N PRO A 85 -20.96 6.59 13.60
CA PRO A 85 -20.91 7.85 12.85
C PRO A 85 -19.88 8.86 13.38
N ARG A 86 -19.51 8.76 14.67
CA ARG A 86 -18.47 9.59 15.30
C ARG A 86 -17.04 9.18 14.91
N SER A 87 -16.86 8.01 14.27
CA SER A 87 -15.55 7.58 13.80
C SER A 87 -15.13 8.42 12.60
N GLU A 88 -14.13 9.27 12.81
CA GLU A 88 -13.51 10.02 11.74
C GLU A 88 -12.66 9.13 10.82
N TRP A 89 -11.97 8.16 11.42
CA TRP A 89 -11.09 7.24 10.73
C TRP A 89 -11.52 5.79 10.91
N VAL A 90 -11.44 5.02 9.83
CA VAL A 90 -11.53 3.56 9.85
C VAL A 90 -10.16 2.98 9.56
N VAL A 91 -9.73 2.03 10.38
CA VAL A 91 -8.45 1.34 10.26
C VAL A 91 -8.69 -0.04 9.66
N MET A 92 -8.29 -0.22 8.41
CA MET A 92 -8.42 -1.49 7.68
C MET A 92 -7.30 -2.43 8.08
N LEU A 93 -7.67 -3.59 8.53
CA LEU A 93 -6.79 -4.70 8.91
C LEU A 93 -7.26 -5.98 8.24
N ASP A 94 -6.45 -7.05 8.34
CA ASP A 94 -6.86 -8.43 8.10
C ASP A 94 -7.02 -9.17 9.43
N ASP A 95 -7.61 -10.35 9.43
CA ASP A 95 -7.75 -11.18 10.62
C ASP A 95 -6.41 -11.75 11.16
N ASP A 96 -5.30 -11.39 10.52
CA ASP A 96 -3.93 -11.71 10.92
C ASP A 96 -3.01 -10.48 10.92
N SER A 97 -3.57 -9.26 11.01
CA SER A 97 -2.78 -8.03 11.12
C SER A 97 -3.29 -7.10 12.23
N TYR A 98 -2.38 -6.39 12.89
CA TYR A 98 -2.71 -5.45 13.97
C TYR A 98 -1.63 -4.38 14.15
N PRO A 99 -1.98 -3.17 14.64
CA PRO A 99 -1.00 -2.14 14.98
C PRO A 99 -0.10 -2.55 16.14
N CYS A 100 1.17 -2.13 16.10
CA CYS A 100 2.12 -2.39 17.19
C CYS A 100 1.91 -1.49 18.41
N ASP A 101 1.38 -0.29 18.20
CA ASP A 101 1.08 0.70 19.24
C ASP A 101 -0.07 1.64 18.81
N THR A 102 -0.46 2.55 19.69
CA THR A 102 -1.54 3.52 19.45
C THR A 102 -1.07 4.92 19.08
N GLY A 103 0.26 5.14 18.96
CA GLY A 103 0.82 6.46 18.68
C GLY A 103 0.35 7.07 17.36
N PHE A 104 -0.02 6.23 16.39
CA PHE A 104 -0.57 6.66 15.11
C PHE A 104 -1.91 7.41 15.26
N ILE A 105 -2.73 7.09 16.26
CA ILE A 105 -4.06 7.71 16.47
C ILE A 105 -3.94 9.22 16.67
N ARG A 106 -2.97 9.65 17.50
CA ARG A 106 -2.70 11.07 17.71
C ARG A 106 -2.24 11.77 16.43
N ARG A 107 -1.48 11.07 15.57
CA ARG A 107 -1.04 11.61 14.29
C ARG A 107 -2.18 11.70 13.27
N LEU A 108 -3.08 10.74 13.26
CA LEU A 108 -4.31 10.82 12.46
C LEU A 108 -5.14 12.08 12.81
N GLY A 109 -5.27 12.40 14.11
CA GLY A 109 -5.98 13.61 14.55
C GLY A 109 -5.35 14.92 14.08
N LYS A 110 -4.08 14.89 13.65
CA LYS A 110 -3.37 16.06 13.09
C LYS A 110 -3.25 16.01 11.55
N ALA A 111 -3.77 14.98 10.92
CA ALA A 111 -3.66 14.83 9.46
C ALA A 111 -4.41 15.96 8.76
N PRO A 112 -3.79 16.63 7.75
CA PRO A 112 -4.47 17.65 6.95
C PRO A 112 -5.75 17.12 6.32
N GLN A 113 -6.74 18.01 6.09
CA GLN A 113 -8.06 17.61 5.57
C GLN A 113 -7.99 17.00 4.16
N ASP A 114 -6.99 17.35 3.37
CA ASP A 114 -6.74 16.79 2.04
C ASP A 114 -6.11 15.38 2.07
N VAL A 115 -5.68 14.89 3.26
CA VAL A 115 -5.20 13.51 3.43
C VAL A 115 -6.38 12.58 3.69
N ALA A 116 -6.77 11.79 2.69
CA ALA A 116 -7.87 10.82 2.79
C ALA A 116 -7.47 9.51 3.44
N ALA A 117 -6.21 9.09 3.28
CA ALA A 117 -5.72 7.84 3.83
C ALA A 117 -4.27 7.94 4.31
N VAL A 118 -3.94 7.16 5.32
CA VAL A 118 -2.58 7.03 5.88
C VAL A 118 -2.20 5.56 5.88
N SER A 119 -1.22 5.21 5.03
CA SER A 119 -0.68 3.86 4.90
C SER A 119 0.32 3.56 6.00
N ALA A 120 0.27 2.37 6.55
CA ALA A 120 1.18 1.88 7.58
C ALA A 120 2.50 1.34 7.01
N ASP A 121 3.54 1.31 7.85
CA ASP A 121 4.73 0.48 7.68
C ASP A 121 4.42 -0.94 8.20
N ILE A 122 4.23 -1.87 7.26
CA ILE A 122 3.71 -3.21 7.56
C ILE A 122 4.85 -4.22 7.60
N TYR A 123 5.05 -4.84 8.76
CA TYR A 123 6.06 -5.86 9.00
C TYR A 123 5.50 -7.27 8.87
N LEU A 124 6.31 -8.17 8.36
CA LEU A 124 6.07 -9.61 8.30
C LEU A 124 7.02 -10.30 9.30
N PRO A 125 6.65 -10.47 10.58
CA PRO A 125 7.58 -10.92 11.62
C PRO A 125 8.23 -12.26 11.29
N GLY A 126 7.47 -13.23 10.76
CA GLY A 126 7.97 -14.56 10.38
C GLY A 126 8.90 -14.56 9.15
N MET A 127 9.07 -13.43 8.45
CA MET A 127 9.88 -13.31 7.24
C MET A 127 11.00 -12.27 7.39
N SER A 128 11.12 -11.60 8.53
CA SER A 128 12.08 -10.53 8.83
C SER A 128 12.16 -9.45 7.72
N ARG A 129 11.02 -9.10 7.16
CA ARG A 129 10.89 -8.09 6.10
C ARG A 129 9.54 -7.39 6.16
N ARG A 130 9.41 -6.30 5.41
CA ARG A 130 8.16 -5.58 5.22
C ARG A 130 7.27 -6.21 4.14
N GLU A 131 5.98 -5.88 4.19
CA GLU A 131 5.02 -6.29 3.18
C GLU A 131 5.36 -5.66 1.82
N SER A 132 5.22 -6.47 0.77
CA SER A 132 5.40 -6.03 -0.61
C SER A 132 4.06 -5.58 -1.20
N GLY A 133 4.00 -4.40 -1.73
CA GLY A 133 2.77 -3.84 -2.31
C GLY A 133 2.77 -2.32 -2.20
N GLY A 134 1.62 -1.71 -2.48
CA GLY A 134 1.51 -0.26 -2.44
C GLY A 134 2.42 0.51 -3.39
N LEU A 135 2.28 1.80 -3.35
CA LEU A 135 3.11 2.83 -3.99
C LEU A 135 3.10 4.04 -3.06
N PRO A 136 3.83 5.13 -3.33
CA PRO A 136 3.79 6.32 -2.46
C PRO A 136 2.37 6.80 -2.12
N GLU A 137 1.45 6.79 -3.10
CA GLU A 137 0.03 7.13 -2.89
C GLU A 137 -0.90 5.94 -3.21
N VAL A 138 -0.50 4.70 -2.90
CA VAL A 138 -1.37 3.52 -2.93
C VAL A 138 -1.07 2.65 -1.72
N PHE A 139 -2.04 2.52 -0.85
CA PHE A 139 -1.93 1.75 0.39
C PHE A 139 -2.07 0.24 0.19
N ILE A 140 -1.87 -0.52 1.26
CA ILE A 140 -2.11 -1.96 1.36
C ILE A 140 -3.26 -2.17 2.36
N GLY A 141 -4.25 -2.96 1.99
CA GLY A 141 -5.52 -3.11 2.73
C GLY A 141 -5.42 -3.69 4.14
N CYS A 142 -4.30 -4.32 4.51
CA CYS A 142 -4.09 -4.86 5.87
C CYS A 142 -3.34 -3.90 6.81
N GLY A 143 -3.23 -2.61 6.47
CA GLY A 143 -2.54 -1.61 7.29
C GLY A 143 -2.76 -0.21 6.72
N VAL A 144 -3.97 0.31 6.81
CA VAL A 144 -4.29 1.67 6.38
C VAL A 144 -5.41 2.27 7.24
N ALA A 145 -5.24 3.54 7.62
CA ALA A 145 -6.32 4.35 8.16
C ALA A 145 -6.91 5.21 7.04
N ILE A 146 -8.23 5.18 6.88
CA ILE A 146 -8.96 5.93 5.84
C ILE A 146 -9.99 6.83 6.51
N ARG A 147 -10.13 8.08 6.06
CA ARG A 147 -11.24 8.93 6.52
C ARG A 147 -12.57 8.27 6.13
N ARG A 148 -13.39 7.98 7.16
CA ARG A 148 -14.65 7.26 6.99
C ARG A 148 -15.55 7.92 5.95
N GLN A 149 -15.73 9.23 6.03
CA GLN A 149 -16.61 9.95 5.10
C GLN A 149 -16.08 9.87 3.66
N VAL A 150 -14.79 10.06 3.44
CA VAL A 150 -14.19 9.95 2.09
C VAL A 150 -14.37 8.56 1.50
N PHE A 151 -14.22 7.51 2.32
CA PHE A 151 -14.49 6.14 1.87
C PHE A 151 -15.93 5.96 1.41
N LEU A 152 -16.90 6.49 2.17
CA LEU A 152 -18.33 6.43 1.85
C LEU A 152 -18.67 7.24 0.60
N ASP A 153 -18.19 8.47 0.50
CA ASP A 153 -18.45 9.39 -0.63
C ASP A 153 -17.90 8.81 -1.95
N LEU A 154 -16.83 8.06 -1.87
CA LEU A 154 -16.23 7.36 -3.01
C LEU A 154 -16.80 5.95 -3.23
N ASN A 155 -17.87 5.54 -2.53
CA ASN A 155 -18.51 4.23 -2.61
C ASN A 155 -17.59 3.04 -2.28
N GLY A 156 -16.56 3.24 -1.43
CA GLY A 156 -15.69 2.18 -0.94
C GLY A 156 -14.95 1.38 -2.00
N TYR A 157 -14.71 0.11 -1.75
CA TYR A 157 -14.11 -0.81 -2.72
C TYR A 157 -15.13 -1.26 -3.77
N ASP A 158 -14.74 -1.30 -5.04
CA ASP A 158 -15.57 -1.84 -6.12
C ASP A 158 -15.64 -3.39 -6.00
N PRO A 159 -16.84 -3.97 -5.77
CA PRO A 159 -17.00 -5.42 -5.59
C PRO A 159 -16.52 -6.26 -6.78
N ALA A 160 -16.49 -5.69 -8.00
CA ALA A 160 -16.06 -6.39 -9.20
C ALA A 160 -14.61 -6.88 -9.14
N PHE A 161 -13.76 -6.20 -8.33
CA PHE A 161 -12.37 -6.62 -8.13
C PHE A 161 -12.28 -7.94 -7.34
N ASN A 162 -13.16 -8.18 -6.40
CA ASN A 162 -13.17 -9.26 -5.42
C ASN A 162 -11.95 -9.17 -4.49
N TYR A 163 -10.74 -9.57 -4.95
CA TYR A 163 -9.45 -9.41 -4.27
C TYR A 163 -8.38 -8.92 -5.25
N TYR A 164 -7.43 -8.14 -4.71
CA TYR A 164 -6.26 -7.55 -5.36
C TYR A 164 -6.58 -6.39 -6.30
N ALA A 165 -5.83 -5.31 -6.13
CA ALA A 165 -5.91 -4.05 -6.84
C ALA A 165 -7.18 -3.21 -6.60
N GLU A 166 -8.08 -3.61 -5.72
CA GLU A 166 -9.17 -2.76 -5.21
C GLU A 166 -8.63 -1.51 -4.51
N GLU A 167 -7.48 -1.63 -3.83
CA GLU A 167 -6.79 -0.51 -3.21
C GLU A 167 -6.26 0.47 -4.26
N TYR A 168 -5.81 -0.04 -5.42
CA TYR A 168 -5.38 0.80 -6.55
C TYR A 168 -6.55 1.57 -7.15
N ASP A 169 -7.70 0.93 -7.28
CA ASP A 169 -8.92 1.56 -7.77
C ASP A 169 -9.39 2.65 -6.80
N LEU A 170 -9.45 2.36 -5.51
CA LEU A 170 -9.86 3.34 -4.50
C LEU A 170 -8.85 4.50 -4.40
N ALA A 171 -7.55 4.22 -4.38
CA ALA A 171 -6.51 5.23 -4.37
C ALA A 171 -6.60 6.15 -5.61
N ALA A 172 -6.86 5.59 -6.79
CA ALA A 172 -7.07 6.36 -8.00
C ALA A 172 -8.28 7.31 -7.89
N ARG A 173 -9.39 6.83 -7.30
CA ARG A 173 -10.59 7.68 -7.07
C ARG A 173 -10.33 8.76 -6.03
N MET A 174 -9.57 8.48 -4.97
CA MET A 174 -9.13 9.50 -3.99
C MET A 174 -8.30 10.59 -4.65
N ILE A 175 -7.30 10.22 -5.47
CA ILE A 175 -6.44 11.16 -6.18
C ILE A 175 -7.24 12.01 -7.18
N LEU A 176 -8.17 11.42 -7.91
CA LEU A 176 -9.08 12.14 -8.84
C LEU A 176 -10.02 13.11 -8.11
N ALA A 177 -10.41 12.79 -6.88
CA ALA A 177 -11.21 13.67 -6.03
C ALA A 177 -10.37 14.77 -5.32
N GLY A 178 -9.07 14.88 -5.62
CA GLY A 178 -8.18 15.90 -5.07
C GLY A 178 -7.49 15.53 -3.76
N TYR A 179 -7.75 14.34 -3.22
CA TYR A 179 -7.11 13.89 -1.98
C TYR A 179 -5.69 13.40 -2.18
N ARG A 180 -4.96 13.32 -1.06
CA ARG A 180 -3.65 12.68 -0.93
C ARG A 180 -3.75 11.42 -0.08
N ILE A 181 -2.81 10.51 -0.33
CA ILE A 181 -2.57 9.33 0.50
C ILE A 181 -1.18 9.47 1.07
N ALA A 182 -1.06 9.49 2.39
CA ALA A 182 0.22 9.61 3.08
C ALA A 182 0.75 8.24 3.49
N PHE A 183 2.05 8.12 3.66
CA PHE A 183 2.71 7.00 4.32
C PHE A 183 3.28 7.47 5.66
N ASP A 184 2.93 6.76 6.74
CA ASP A 184 3.46 7.06 8.09
C ASP A 184 4.35 5.90 8.57
N PRO A 185 5.69 6.05 8.61
CA PRO A 185 6.61 5.01 9.08
C PRO A 185 6.48 4.69 10.57
N TRP A 186 5.73 5.50 11.31
CA TRP A 186 5.43 5.30 12.73
C TRP A 186 4.07 4.65 12.97
N PHE A 187 3.23 4.54 11.95
CA PHE A 187 2.06 3.69 11.96
C PHE A 187 2.51 2.27 11.61
N ARG A 188 3.00 1.54 12.60
CA ARG A 188 3.51 0.19 12.43
C ARG A 188 2.42 -0.84 12.59
N VAL A 189 2.37 -1.79 11.66
CA VAL A 189 1.43 -2.91 11.66
C VAL A 189 2.22 -4.20 11.51
N GLU A 190 1.96 -5.20 12.32
CA GLU A 190 2.40 -6.57 12.10
C GLU A 190 1.35 -7.32 11.28
N HIS A 191 1.80 -8.06 10.27
CA HIS A 191 0.98 -8.93 9.44
C HIS A 191 1.52 -10.35 9.50
N HIS A 192 0.82 -11.23 10.21
CA HIS A 192 1.22 -12.62 10.47
C HIS A 192 0.78 -13.54 9.34
N LYS A 193 1.31 -13.30 8.15
CA LYS A 193 0.99 -14.02 6.92
C LYS A 193 1.16 -15.53 7.06
N VAL A 194 0.12 -16.27 6.74
CA VAL A 194 0.19 -17.74 6.65
C VAL A 194 0.49 -18.13 5.20
N ALA A 195 1.58 -18.87 5.00
CA ALA A 195 1.97 -19.37 3.67
C ALA A 195 1.05 -20.48 3.14
N ALA A 196 0.32 -21.16 4.03
CA ALA A 196 -0.54 -22.28 3.68
C ALA A 196 -1.72 -21.87 2.79
N ASN A 197 -2.00 -22.68 1.78
CA ASN A 197 -3.16 -22.59 0.88
C ASN A 197 -3.21 -21.38 -0.09
N ARG A 198 -2.05 -20.84 -0.49
CA ARG A 198 -2.00 -19.80 -1.53
C ARG A 198 -1.90 -20.45 -2.92
N ASP A 199 -3.02 -20.47 -3.65
CA ASP A 199 -2.98 -20.80 -5.08
C ASP A 199 -2.51 -19.59 -5.90
N MET A 200 -1.23 -19.63 -6.29
CA MET A 200 -0.60 -18.57 -7.09
C MET A 200 -1.24 -18.40 -8.47
N ASN A 201 -1.87 -19.43 -9.04
CA ASN A 201 -2.62 -19.28 -10.30
C ASN A 201 -3.85 -18.40 -10.10
N THR A 202 -4.65 -18.66 -9.07
CA THR A 202 -5.82 -17.82 -8.75
C THR A 202 -5.41 -16.39 -8.42
N ILE A 203 -4.36 -16.20 -7.62
CA ILE A 203 -3.83 -14.88 -7.28
C ILE A 203 -3.40 -14.13 -8.54
N LEU A 204 -2.63 -14.78 -9.39
CA LEU A 204 -2.07 -14.14 -10.58
C LEU A 204 -3.13 -13.83 -11.63
N ALA A 205 -4.14 -14.70 -11.80
CA ALA A 205 -5.28 -14.44 -12.69
C ALA A 205 -6.00 -13.14 -12.30
N ARG A 206 -6.29 -12.97 -11.01
CA ARG A 206 -6.90 -11.74 -10.48
C ARG A 206 -5.98 -10.52 -10.65
N LEU A 207 -4.70 -10.62 -10.30
CA LEU A 207 -3.74 -9.52 -10.45
C LEU A 207 -3.63 -9.05 -11.89
N VAL A 208 -3.55 -9.95 -12.86
CA VAL A 208 -3.47 -9.62 -14.30
C VAL A 208 -4.72 -8.89 -14.77
N ARG A 209 -5.90 -9.44 -14.44
CA ARG A 209 -7.18 -8.83 -14.80
C ARG A 209 -7.34 -7.46 -14.16
N ASN A 210 -7.21 -7.39 -12.84
CA ASN A 210 -7.55 -6.22 -12.05
C ASN A 210 -6.60 -5.05 -12.31
N ASN A 211 -5.28 -5.30 -12.39
CA ASN A 211 -4.35 -4.22 -12.76
C ASN A 211 -4.55 -3.75 -14.20
N GLY A 212 -4.97 -4.66 -15.10
CA GLY A 212 -5.39 -4.27 -16.45
C GLY A 212 -6.62 -3.35 -16.43
N TRP A 213 -7.60 -3.60 -15.56
CA TRP A 213 -8.75 -2.71 -15.35
C TRP A 213 -8.34 -1.34 -14.79
N VAL A 214 -7.46 -1.31 -13.80
CA VAL A 214 -6.93 -0.05 -13.24
C VAL A 214 -6.29 0.80 -14.35
N MET A 215 -5.42 0.22 -15.16
CA MET A 215 -4.81 0.96 -16.28
C MET A 215 -5.83 1.37 -17.34
N GLN A 216 -6.85 0.53 -17.62
CA GLN A 216 -7.92 0.88 -18.54
C GLN A 216 -8.76 2.04 -18.02
N ARG A 217 -9.09 2.05 -16.72
CA ARG A 217 -9.93 3.08 -16.09
C ARG A 217 -9.20 4.43 -16.02
N TYR A 218 -7.94 4.43 -15.57
CA TYR A 218 -7.29 5.64 -15.06
C TYR A 218 -6.09 6.13 -15.87
N ALA A 219 -5.44 5.29 -16.66
CA ALA A 219 -4.30 5.77 -17.44
C ALA A 219 -4.70 6.82 -18.49
N PRO A 220 -3.90 7.89 -18.68
CA PRO A 220 -4.08 8.85 -19.75
C PRO A 220 -4.23 8.16 -21.11
N ALA A 221 -5.02 8.73 -22.02
CA ALA A 221 -5.41 8.08 -23.27
C ALA A 221 -4.21 7.67 -24.13
N ASP A 222 -3.21 8.52 -24.20
CA ASP A 222 -1.95 8.32 -24.95
C ASP A 222 -1.01 7.29 -24.29
N MET A 223 -1.05 7.16 -22.96
CA MET A 223 -0.18 6.24 -22.22
C MET A 223 -0.82 4.85 -22.00
N ARG A 224 -2.14 4.75 -22.07
CA ARG A 224 -2.90 3.56 -21.69
C ARG A 224 -2.38 2.25 -22.29
N ARG A 225 -2.16 2.25 -23.62
CA ARG A 225 -1.71 1.03 -24.33
C ARG A 225 -0.33 0.58 -23.85
N ALA A 226 0.57 1.54 -23.63
CA ALA A 226 1.92 1.27 -23.12
C ALA A 226 1.86 0.72 -21.68
N GLN A 227 1.03 1.30 -20.82
CA GLN A 227 0.86 0.87 -19.42
C GLN A 227 0.26 -0.54 -19.33
N ILE A 228 -0.76 -0.87 -20.13
CA ILE A 228 -1.33 -2.22 -20.17
C ILE A 228 -0.27 -3.23 -20.67
N ARG A 229 0.55 -2.86 -21.64
CA ARG A 229 1.63 -3.72 -22.15
C ARG A 229 2.70 -3.95 -21.09
N GLU A 230 3.12 -2.92 -20.37
CA GLU A 230 4.08 -3.00 -19.26
C GLU A 230 3.57 -3.95 -18.18
N GLN A 231 2.31 -3.79 -17.72
CA GLN A 231 1.70 -4.68 -16.74
C GLN A 231 1.71 -6.15 -17.20
N ARG A 232 1.38 -6.41 -18.46
CA ARG A 232 1.42 -7.76 -19.02
C ARG A 232 2.83 -8.35 -19.02
N THR A 233 3.83 -7.58 -19.40
CA THR A 233 5.24 -8.01 -19.39
C THR A 233 5.69 -8.35 -17.98
N ARG A 234 5.40 -7.49 -17.01
CA ARG A 234 5.73 -7.72 -15.60
C ARG A 234 5.06 -8.97 -15.05
N TYR A 235 3.75 -9.13 -15.26
CA TYR A 235 3.04 -10.33 -14.76
C TYR A 235 3.44 -11.61 -15.48
N ARG A 236 3.89 -11.54 -16.73
CA ARG A 236 4.52 -12.68 -17.42
C ARG A 236 5.80 -13.11 -16.71
N GLN A 237 6.67 -12.18 -16.34
CA GLN A 237 7.90 -12.48 -15.58
C GLN A 237 7.57 -13.07 -14.20
N ILE A 238 6.61 -12.48 -13.48
CA ILE A 238 6.15 -13.03 -12.20
C ILE A 238 5.60 -14.44 -12.38
N SER A 239 4.82 -14.71 -13.43
CA SER A 239 4.26 -16.04 -13.69
C SER A 239 5.32 -17.12 -13.93
N GLN A 240 6.45 -16.74 -14.52
CA GLN A 240 7.60 -17.63 -14.69
C GLN A 240 8.28 -17.92 -13.35
N LYS A 241 8.53 -16.87 -12.55
CA LYS A 241 9.16 -16.97 -11.23
C LYS A 241 8.34 -17.80 -10.25
N GLU A 242 7.02 -17.59 -10.24
CA GLU A 242 6.09 -18.24 -9.30
C GLU A 242 5.47 -19.55 -9.84
N ASN A 243 5.93 -20.03 -11.01
CA ASN A 243 5.37 -21.21 -11.70
C ASN A 243 3.84 -21.17 -11.87
N ALA A 244 3.28 -20.00 -12.18
CA ALA A 244 1.85 -19.72 -12.25
C ALA A 244 1.38 -19.27 -13.65
N ARG A 245 1.92 -19.94 -14.71
CA ARG A 245 1.62 -19.61 -16.13
C ARG A 245 0.14 -19.78 -16.47
N ARG A 246 -0.54 -20.79 -15.89
CA ARG A 246 -1.97 -20.98 -16.08
C ARG A 246 -2.76 -19.75 -15.63
N GLY A 247 -2.52 -19.29 -14.40
CA GLY A 247 -3.19 -18.11 -13.85
C GLY A 247 -2.94 -16.84 -14.67
N PHE A 248 -1.71 -16.64 -15.18
CA PHE A 248 -1.42 -15.53 -16.09
C PHE A 248 -2.28 -15.59 -17.37
N THR A 249 -2.40 -16.78 -17.98
CA THR A 249 -3.18 -16.97 -19.21
C THR A 249 -4.67 -16.76 -18.96
N GLU A 250 -5.22 -17.33 -17.87
CA GLU A 250 -6.62 -17.16 -17.46
C GLU A 250 -6.93 -15.67 -17.22
N GLY A 251 -6.05 -14.96 -16.48
CA GLY A 251 -6.21 -13.53 -16.22
C GLY A 251 -6.18 -12.67 -17.48
N LEU A 252 -5.34 -13.01 -18.47
CA LEU A 252 -5.32 -12.34 -19.77
C LEU A 252 -6.61 -12.56 -20.58
N LEU A 253 -7.13 -13.78 -20.58
CA LEU A 253 -8.38 -14.11 -21.25
C LEU A 253 -9.56 -13.34 -20.63
N GLU A 254 -9.63 -13.32 -19.31
CA GLU A 254 -10.65 -12.59 -18.58
C GLU A 254 -10.54 -11.07 -18.78
N LEU A 255 -9.31 -10.54 -18.74
CA LEU A 255 -9.05 -9.14 -19.07
C LEU A 255 -9.56 -8.78 -20.47
N ARG A 256 -9.25 -9.59 -21.49
CA ARG A 256 -9.70 -9.35 -22.87
C ARG A 256 -11.23 -9.29 -22.99
N LYS A 257 -11.94 -10.17 -22.26
CA LYS A 257 -13.41 -10.22 -22.25
C LYS A 257 -14.03 -8.99 -21.59
N THR A 258 -13.39 -8.47 -20.53
CA THR A 258 -14.00 -7.50 -19.62
C THR A 258 -13.43 -6.08 -19.73
N ILE A 259 -12.30 -5.87 -20.39
CA ILE A 259 -11.60 -4.58 -20.42
C ILE A 259 -12.45 -3.47 -21.08
N ARG A 260 -13.24 -3.79 -22.10
CA ARG A 260 -14.07 -2.81 -22.81
C ARG A 260 -15.25 -2.32 -21.97
N ALA A 261 -15.72 -3.12 -21.04
CA ALA A 261 -16.80 -2.77 -20.10
C ALA A 261 -16.33 -1.83 -18.97
N GLN A 262 -15.00 -1.64 -18.81
CA GLN A 262 -14.49 -0.78 -17.75
C GLN A 262 -14.73 0.69 -18.10
N LYS A 263 -15.56 1.38 -17.27
CA LYS A 263 -15.81 2.82 -17.40
C LYS A 263 -14.51 3.58 -17.22
N ARG A 264 -14.21 4.48 -18.17
CA ARG A 264 -12.98 5.26 -18.12
C ARG A 264 -13.18 6.58 -17.39
N THR A 265 -12.24 6.89 -16.51
CA THR A 265 -12.08 8.19 -15.86
C THR A 265 -10.57 8.52 -15.88
N PRO A 266 -10.01 8.86 -17.06
CA PRO A 266 -8.58 9.01 -17.22
C PRO A 266 -8.05 10.19 -16.39
N MET A 267 -6.95 9.95 -15.71
CA MET A 267 -6.20 10.98 -15.02
C MET A 267 -5.50 11.92 -16.02
N SER A 268 -5.28 13.18 -15.60
CA SER A 268 -4.25 14.02 -16.24
C SER A 268 -2.88 13.34 -16.09
N ARG A 269 -1.90 13.74 -16.92
CA ARG A 269 -0.52 13.22 -16.77
C ARG A 269 0.05 13.48 -15.39
N GLN A 270 -0.20 14.66 -14.83
CA GLN A 270 0.25 15.03 -13.49
C GLN A 270 -0.33 14.12 -12.39
N LEU A 271 -1.63 13.86 -12.41
CA LEU A 271 -2.27 12.95 -11.45
C LEU A 271 -1.80 11.50 -11.65
N PHE A 272 -1.58 11.09 -12.89
CA PHE A 272 -1.05 9.75 -13.19
C PHE A 272 0.40 9.58 -12.73
N ASP A 273 1.22 10.63 -12.84
CA ASP A 273 2.60 10.65 -12.32
C ASP A 273 2.60 10.53 -10.78
N ARG A 274 1.65 11.15 -10.08
CA ARG A 274 1.43 10.92 -8.63
C ARG A 274 1.03 9.48 -8.36
N PHE A 275 -0.01 8.99 -9.03
CA PHE A 275 -0.55 7.65 -8.84
C PHE A 275 0.50 6.55 -9.07
N THR A 276 1.37 6.70 -10.04
CA THR A 276 2.44 5.74 -10.36
C THR A 276 3.71 5.92 -9.52
N GLY A 277 3.83 7.05 -8.81
CA GLY A 277 5.01 7.41 -8.02
C GLY A 277 6.08 8.18 -8.80
N LEU A 278 5.86 8.50 -10.09
CA LEU A 278 6.86 9.20 -10.90
C LEU A 278 7.18 10.61 -10.38
N SER A 279 6.18 11.35 -9.89
CA SER A 279 6.40 12.66 -9.28
C SER A 279 7.33 12.58 -8.06
N TYR A 280 7.15 11.56 -7.23
CA TYR A 280 8.00 11.30 -6.06
C TYR A 280 9.44 10.93 -6.46
N ALA A 281 9.59 10.09 -7.49
CA ALA A 281 10.91 9.72 -7.99
C ALA A 281 11.67 10.93 -8.57
N ARG A 282 10.97 11.80 -9.33
CA ARG A 282 11.54 13.06 -9.84
C ARG A 282 12.01 13.97 -8.71
N GLU A 283 11.14 14.22 -7.73
CA GLU A 283 11.47 15.09 -6.59
C GLU A 283 12.69 14.59 -5.82
N ALA A 284 12.70 13.30 -5.46
CA ALA A 284 13.80 12.73 -4.68
C ALA A 284 15.12 12.73 -5.45
N LEU A 285 15.11 12.28 -6.70
CA LEU A 285 16.32 12.19 -7.51
C LEU A 285 16.83 13.56 -7.94
N GLN A 286 15.94 14.52 -8.27
CA GLN A 286 16.31 15.90 -8.54
C GLN A 286 16.93 16.57 -7.31
N SER A 287 16.34 16.41 -6.13
CA SER A 287 16.87 16.94 -4.87
C SER A 287 18.27 16.36 -4.56
N ALA A 288 18.42 15.05 -4.76
CA ALA A 288 19.70 14.37 -4.58
C ALA A 288 20.76 14.85 -5.58
N TYR A 289 20.37 15.06 -6.83
CA TYR A 289 21.23 15.57 -7.92
C TYR A 289 21.66 17.02 -7.63
N THR A 290 20.75 17.88 -7.24
CA THR A 290 21.06 19.29 -6.91
C THR A 290 22.01 19.40 -5.72
N THR A 291 21.85 18.53 -4.71
CA THR A 291 22.72 18.53 -3.51
C THR A 291 24.16 18.07 -3.84
N LYS A 292 24.30 17.01 -4.64
CA LYS A 292 25.58 16.48 -5.10
C LYS A 292 25.35 15.78 -6.44
N PRO A 293 25.71 16.41 -7.56
CA PRO A 293 25.54 15.87 -8.91
C PRO A 293 26.19 14.50 -9.09
N PHE A 294 25.56 13.65 -9.91
CA PHE A 294 26.06 12.33 -10.30
C PHE A 294 25.73 12.06 -11.78
N ARG A 295 26.59 11.34 -12.48
CA ARG A 295 26.42 11.03 -13.91
C ARG A 295 26.06 9.58 -14.17
N THR A 296 26.47 8.70 -13.26
CA THR A 296 26.30 7.25 -13.41
C THR A 296 25.66 6.67 -12.17
N VAL A 297 24.70 5.77 -12.36
CA VAL A 297 24.05 5.04 -11.27
C VAL A 297 23.93 3.56 -11.61
N GLN A 298 23.84 2.73 -10.57
CA GLN A 298 23.40 1.35 -10.68
C GLN A 298 22.08 1.20 -9.95
N LEU A 299 21.08 0.58 -10.60
CA LEU A 299 19.84 0.20 -9.93
C LEU A 299 20.05 -1.08 -9.12
N ILE A 300 19.66 -1.04 -7.86
CA ILE A 300 19.70 -2.18 -6.95
C ILE A 300 18.31 -2.52 -6.45
N ASP A 301 18.09 -3.77 -6.09
CA ASP A 301 16.81 -4.25 -5.51
C ASP A 301 15.60 -3.82 -6.37
N GLU A 302 15.70 -4.03 -7.69
CA GLU A 302 14.66 -3.63 -8.64
C GLU A 302 13.33 -4.32 -8.32
N GLY A 303 12.25 -3.53 -8.35
CA GLY A 303 10.92 -3.98 -7.96
C GLY A 303 9.79 -3.20 -8.64
N LYS A 304 8.72 -3.03 -7.88
CA LYS A 304 7.49 -2.44 -8.39
C LYS A 304 7.71 -1.02 -8.89
N ASN A 305 7.20 -0.76 -10.10
CA ASN A 305 7.31 0.53 -10.80
C ASN A 305 8.74 1.06 -10.99
N GLY A 306 9.73 0.19 -11.11
CA GLY A 306 11.11 0.59 -11.43
C GLY A 306 11.24 1.44 -12.71
N TRP A 307 10.27 1.34 -13.63
CA TRP A 307 10.25 2.17 -14.84
C TRP A 307 10.13 3.68 -14.55
N VAL A 308 9.47 4.09 -13.46
CA VAL A 308 9.37 5.52 -13.09
C VAL A 308 10.72 6.07 -12.63
N ILE A 309 11.51 5.23 -11.95
CA ILE A 309 12.87 5.56 -11.50
C ILE A 309 13.79 5.73 -12.72
N ARG A 310 13.73 4.79 -13.67
CA ARG A 310 14.47 4.86 -14.94
C ARG A 310 14.10 6.11 -15.73
N LYS A 311 12.81 6.46 -15.76
CA LYS A 311 12.33 7.67 -16.42
C LYS A 311 12.85 8.94 -15.74
N ALA A 312 12.76 9.03 -14.43
CA ALA A 312 13.26 10.18 -13.67
C ALA A 312 14.78 10.38 -13.84
N LEU A 313 15.56 9.28 -13.85
CA LEU A 313 17.01 9.33 -14.12
C LEU A 313 17.32 9.76 -15.56
N ALA A 314 16.56 9.28 -16.53
CA ALA A 314 16.73 9.69 -17.93
C ALA A 314 16.44 11.20 -18.14
N GLU A 315 15.45 11.76 -17.44
CA GLU A 315 15.14 13.19 -17.45
C GLU A 315 16.29 14.05 -16.85
N LEU A 316 17.12 13.45 -15.98
CA LEU A 316 18.35 14.07 -15.44
C LEU A 316 19.60 13.82 -16.32
N ASN A 317 19.47 13.14 -17.45
CA ASN A 317 20.59 12.70 -18.30
C ASN A 317 21.60 11.81 -17.53
N VAL A 318 21.14 11.01 -16.57
CA VAL A 318 21.98 10.09 -15.79
C VAL A 318 22.01 8.73 -16.47
N THR A 319 23.22 8.18 -16.63
CA THR A 319 23.44 6.86 -17.23
C THR A 319 23.24 5.76 -16.19
N ILE A 320 22.39 4.77 -16.51
CA ILE A 320 22.20 3.58 -15.67
C ILE A 320 23.18 2.50 -16.15
N LEU A 321 24.15 2.15 -15.32
CA LEU A 321 25.09 1.08 -15.58
C LEU A 321 24.41 -0.30 -15.44
N PRO A 322 24.77 -1.30 -16.27
CA PRO A 322 24.27 -2.66 -16.14
C PRO A 322 24.75 -3.29 -14.82
N THR A 323 24.02 -4.30 -14.35
CA THR A 323 24.45 -5.12 -13.20
C THR A 323 25.71 -5.89 -13.59
N PRO A 324 26.80 -5.88 -12.80
CA PRO A 324 28.08 -6.38 -13.25
C PRO A 324 28.10 -7.89 -13.43
N HIS A 325 28.51 -8.34 -14.63
CA HIS A 325 29.10 -9.64 -14.88
C HIS A 325 30.61 -9.53 -15.19
N SER A 326 31.21 -8.34 -15.03
CA SER A 326 32.61 -7.99 -15.38
C SER A 326 33.04 -6.73 -14.62
N PRO A 327 34.34 -6.41 -14.50
CA PRO A 327 34.80 -5.19 -13.87
C PRO A 327 34.33 -3.96 -14.68
N LEU A 328 33.24 -3.36 -14.21
CA LEU A 328 32.69 -2.13 -14.76
C LEU A 328 33.13 -0.93 -13.92
N PRO A 329 33.08 0.29 -14.47
CA PRO A 329 33.37 1.50 -13.70
C PRO A 329 32.43 1.59 -12.49
N THR A 330 32.97 2.00 -11.37
CA THR A 330 32.21 2.22 -10.12
C THR A 330 31.16 3.31 -10.37
N PRO A 331 29.85 3.05 -10.14
CA PRO A 331 28.83 4.08 -10.28
C PRO A 331 28.98 5.17 -9.22
N ASP A 332 28.60 6.41 -9.56
CA ASP A 332 28.61 7.53 -8.59
C ASP A 332 27.63 7.28 -7.44
N CYS A 333 26.51 6.61 -7.73
CA CYS A 333 25.48 6.30 -6.74
C CYS A 333 24.82 4.93 -7.00
N LEU A 334 24.34 4.32 -5.93
CA LEU A 334 23.37 3.22 -6.00
C LEU A 334 21.96 3.81 -5.82
N VAL A 335 21.00 3.41 -6.66
CA VAL A 335 19.61 3.84 -6.56
C VAL A 335 18.73 2.61 -6.33
N ILE A 336 17.90 2.63 -5.28
CA ILE A 336 16.96 1.53 -5.01
C ILE A 336 15.90 1.54 -6.11
N GLY A 337 15.72 0.40 -6.78
CA GLY A 337 14.90 0.24 -7.99
C GLY A 337 13.41 -0.04 -7.73
N SER A 338 12.88 0.25 -6.54
CA SER A 338 11.50 -0.05 -6.17
C SER A 338 10.77 1.16 -5.59
N MET A 339 9.53 1.40 -6.06
CA MET A 339 8.64 2.42 -5.50
C MET A 339 7.74 1.88 -4.37
N SER A 340 7.71 0.56 -4.15
CA SER A 340 6.96 -0.05 -3.05
C SER A 340 7.61 0.31 -1.70
N PRO A 341 6.86 0.88 -0.73
CA PRO A 341 7.41 1.36 0.55
C PRO A 341 8.24 0.30 1.29
N GLY A 342 7.65 -0.86 1.54
CA GLY A 342 8.28 -1.92 2.32
C GLY A 342 9.62 -2.40 1.71
N PRO A 343 9.64 -2.94 0.47
CA PRO A 343 10.89 -3.37 -0.18
C PRO A 343 11.93 -2.27 -0.32
N MET A 344 11.50 -1.02 -0.51
CA MET A 344 12.41 0.11 -0.58
C MET A 344 13.07 0.40 0.76
N LEU A 345 12.30 0.40 1.85
CA LEU A 345 12.83 0.58 3.22
C LEU A 345 13.78 -0.55 3.60
N ASP A 346 13.40 -1.80 3.35
CA ASP A 346 14.24 -2.96 3.65
C ASP A 346 15.58 -2.88 2.88
N ALA A 347 15.53 -2.48 1.61
CA ALA A 347 16.74 -2.31 0.80
C ALA A 347 17.62 -1.17 1.34
N PHE A 348 17.01 -0.04 1.70
CA PHE A 348 17.72 1.12 2.22
C PHE A 348 18.40 0.80 3.56
N GLU A 349 17.68 0.22 4.52
CA GLU A 349 18.21 -0.16 5.83
C GLU A 349 19.33 -1.18 5.71
N ARG A 350 19.12 -2.26 4.95
CA ARG A 350 20.13 -3.29 4.71
C ARG A 350 21.41 -2.71 4.11
N ARG A 351 21.28 -1.86 3.09
CA ARG A 351 22.44 -1.28 2.40
C ARG A 351 23.17 -0.25 3.25
N THR A 352 22.43 0.51 4.05
CA THR A 352 23.04 1.47 4.99
C THR A 352 23.83 0.75 6.09
N LEU A 353 23.32 -0.38 6.60
CA LEU A 353 24.02 -1.21 7.58
C LEU A 353 25.29 -1.88 7.00
N LEU A 354 25.22 -2.32 5.74
CA LEU A 354 26.35 -2.95 5.05
C LEU A 354 27.40 -1.93 4.53
N ASN A 355 27.08 -0.64 4.58
CA ASN A 355 27.92 0.44 4.07
C ASN A 355 28.30 1.41 5.21
N PRO A 356 29.21 1.00 6.13
CA PRO A 356 29.56 1.80 7.31
C PRO A 356 30.11 3.17 6.91
N ALA A 357 30.08 4.11 7.86
CA ALA A 357 30.58 5.46 7.68
C ALA A 357 32.02 5.44 7.12
N GLY A 358 32.21 5.97 5.90
CA GLY A 358 33.49 5.94 5.18
C GLY A 358 33.46 5.23 3.84
N SER A 359 32.38 4.51 3.50
CA SER A 359 32.24 3.96 2.15
C SER A 359 32.00 5.07 1.11
N PRO A 360 32.71 5.06 -0.04
CA PRO A 360 32.58 6.10 -1.06
C PRO A 360 31.24 6.09 -1.78
N GLN A 361 30.42 5.04 -1.62
CA GLN A 361 29.24 4.80 -2.46
C GLN A 361 27.96 5.30 -1.82
N ARG A 362 27.38 6.36 -2.40
CA ARG A 362 26.11 6.96 -1.98
C ARG A 362 24.91 6.09 -2.36
N ILE A 363 24.00 5.85 -1.40
CA ILE A 363 22.75 5.11 -1.64
C ILE A 363 21.59 6.11 -1.68
N LEU A 364 20.77 6.05 -2.72
CA LEU A 364 19.62 6.91 -2.92
C LEU A 364 18.33 6.09 -2.86
N ALA A 365 17.40 6.53 -2.02
CA ALA A 365 16.02 6.06 -2.07
C ALA A 365 15.25 6.85 -3.15
N PRO A 366 14.33 6.20 -3.90
CA PRO A 366 13.59 6.85 -4.99
C PRO A 366 12.49 7.80 -4.51
N TRP A 367 12.24 7.91 -3.21
CA TRP A 367 11.39 8.95 -2.64
C TRP A 367 11.77 9.24 -1.18
N THR A 368 11.66 10.51 -0.79
CA THR A 368 12.32 11.04 0.42
C THR A 368 11.45 11.04 1.67
N ALA A 369 10.13 10.92 1.55
CA ALA A 369 9.22 10.93 2.71
C ALA A 369 9.54 9.85 3.76
N ILE A 370 10.26 8.81 3.35
CA ILE A 370 10.61 7.65 4.19
C ILE A 370 12.00 7.80 4.84
N THR A 371 12.90 8.59 4.27
CA THR A 371 14.32 8.66 4.70
C THR A 371 14.62 9.73 5.75
N ARG A 372 13.69 10.63 6.04
CA ARG A 372 13.85 11.61 7.10
C ARG A 372 13.43 11.02 8.43
N LYS A 373 14.40 10.74 9.33
CA LYS A 373 14.09 10.68 10.76
C LYS A 373 13.43 12.01 11.11
N PRO A 374 12.21 12.04 11.61
CA PRO A 374 11.66 13.31 12.09
C PRO A 374 12.53 13.80 13.23
N ALA A 375 12.87 15.09 13.21
CA ALA A 375 13.29 15.75 14.44
C ALA A 375 12.19 15.51 15.48
N ALA A 376 12.55 15.22 16.72
CA ALA A 376 11.59 14.99 17.78
C ALA A 376 10.60 16.16 17.81
N GLY A 377 9.34 15.92 17.44
CA GLY A 377 8.27 16.93 17.35
C GLY A 377 7.84 17.37 15.95
N SER A 378 8.43 16.87 14.85
CA SER A 378 7.99 17.25 13.50
C SER A 378 6.81 16.39 13.01
N ASP A 379 5.75 17.05 12.51
CA ASP A 379 4.59 16.40 11.92
C ASP A 379 4.96 15.86 10.51
N ILE A 380 5.08 14.54 10.38
CA ILE A 380 5.47 13.86 9.12
C ILE A 380 4.39 13.95 8.04
N LEU A 381 3.16 14.23 8.41
CA LEU A 381 2.03 14.33 7.49
C LEU A 381 2.06 15.60 6.61
N THR A 382 3.01 16.51 6.85
CA THR A 382 3.19 17.75 6.08
C THR A 382 4.15 17.63 4.89
N GLY A 383 4.41 16.43 4.39
CA GLY A 383 5.26 16.18 3.22
C GLY A 383 4.83 17.04 2.03
N GLY A 384 5.66 18.04 1.74
CA GLY A 384 5.45 19.21 0.94
C GLY A 384 4.77 18.98 -0.42
N ALA A 385 3.57 19.53 -0.54
CA ALA A 385 3.16 20.12 -1.78
C ALA A 385 3.60 21.59 -1.72
N THR A 386 4.68 21.93 -2.41
CA THR A 386 4.97 23.32 -2.75
C THR A 386 3.74 23.82 -3.52
N LYS A 387 3.03 24.81 -2.94
CA LYS A 387 2.00 25.53 -3.65
C LYS A 387 2.65 26.09 -4.91
N VAL A 388 2.27 25.60 -6.07
CA VAL A 388 2.43 26.32 -7.32
C VAL A 388 1.24 27.28 -7.39
N ALA A 389 1.53 28.57 -7.32
CA ALA A 389 0.59 29.65 -7.53
C ALA A 389 0.06 29.62 -8.96
#